data_12f20b2fa9904be8edb5eb61ff79d178
#
_entry.id   12f20b2fa9904be8edb5eb61ff79d178
#
_cell.length_a   1.000
_cell.length_b   1.000
_cell.length_c   1.000
_cell.angle_alpha   90.00
_cell.angle_beta   90.00
_cell.angle_gamma   90.00
#
_symmetry.space_group_name_H-M   'P 1'
#
loop_
_entity.id
_entity.type
_entity.pdbx_description
1 polymer ?
#
loop_
_entity_poly.entity_id
_entity_poly.type
_entity_poly.pdbx_seq_one_letter_code
_entity_poly.pdbx_strand_id
1 'polypeptide(L)'
;MKICCAQMNMRLGDTDYNFNHAKELFEKAVKAEPDTIVFPETWNTGFFPRDNLYGLCDIDGKRTKELFGALAKLHGVNTVAGSVSNIKKGKIYNTSYIFNRHGECVAEYDKTHLFTPMNENDFYEKGSCLTSFELDGKMCGIIICYDLRFPELTRTLTVKNRLDCLFVVSQWPDKRISQLDTLLKARATENQMYVICCNSCGKAYNTVFGGHSAVYSPLGEAIAFAGENEEIISAECDEGISARIANEINVFRDRREELYDVKSN
;
A
#
# COMPACT_ATOMS: atom_id res chain seq x y z
N MET A 1 -2.69 -17.62 1.31
CA MET A 1 -3.37 -16.31 1.44
C MET A 1 -3.72 -15.80 0.06
N LYS A 2 -5.00 -15.46 -0.16
CA LYS A 2 -5.48 -14.92 -1.44
C LYS A 2 -5.68 -13.40 -1.35
N ILE A 3 -5.02 -12.66 -2.23
CA ILE A 3 -5.02 -11.19 -2.24
C ILE A 3 -5.79 -10.68 -3.46
N CYS A 4 -6.61 -9.63 -3.28
CA CYS A 4 -7.16 -8.84 -4.37
C CYS A 4 -6.66 -7.39 -4.29
N CYS A 5 -6.12 -6.85 -5.39
CA CYS A 5 -5.82 -5.43 -5.52
C CYS A 5 -6.88 -4.75 -6.38
N ALA A 6 -7.54 -3.75 -5.84
CA ALA A 6 -8.53 -2.92 -6.52
C ALA A 6 -7.84 -1.70 -7.14
N GLN A 7 -7.32 -1.83 -8.37
CA GLN A 7 -6.74 -0.73 -9.13
C GLN A 7 -7.83 0.26 -9.52
N MET A 8 -7.88 1.38 -8.83
CA MET A 8 -9.00 2.32 -8.86
C MET A 8 -8.68 3.54 -9.73
N ASN A 9 -9.64 3.95 -10.55
CA ASN A 9 -9.65 5.24 -11.24
C ASN A 9 -10.47 6.25 -10.43
N MET A 10 -9.81 7.26 -9.89
CA MET A 10 -10.40 8.22 -8.96
C MET A 10 -10.76 9.53 -9.64
N ARG A 11 -11.72 10.25 -9.08
CA ARG A 11 -12.01 11.63 -9.47
C ARG A 11 -11.33 12.62 -8.54
N LEU A 12 -10.54 13.51 -9.10
CA LEU A 12 -9.85 14.56 -8.34
C LEU A 12 -10.86 15.47 -7.63
N GLY A 13 -10.78 15.56 -6.31
CA GLY A 13 -11.60 16.42 -5.47
C GLY A 13 -13.05 15.98 -5.25
N ASP A 14 -13.49 14.88 -5.87
CA ASP A 14 -14.85 14.35 -5.72
C ASP A 14 -14.87 13.21 -4.69
N THR A 15 -14.80 13.58 -3.40
CA THR A 15 -14.70 12.60 -2.31
C THR A 15 -15.92 11.69 -2.22
N ASP A 16 -17.13 12.20 -2.45
CA ASP A 16 -18.34 11.39 -2.37
C ASP A 16 -18.41 10.34 -3.47
N TYR A 17 -18.04 10.71 -4.69
CA TYR A 17 -17.86 9.74 -5.76
C TYR A 17 -16.81 8.68 -5.40
N ASN A 18 -15.64 9.10 -4.93
CA ASN A 18 -14.54 8.18 -4.63
C ASN A 18 -14.87 7.19 -3.51
N PHE A 19 -15.57 7.62 -2.46
CA PHE A 19 -16.05 6.74 -1.40
C PHE A 19 -17.08 5.72 -1.90
N ASN A 20 -18.04 6.15 -2.72
CA ASN A 20 -19.03 5.25 -3.31
C ASN A 20 -18.36 4.27 -4.27
N HIS A 21 -17.44 4.75 -5.10
CA HIS A 21 -16.71 3.91 -6.04
C HIS A 21 -15.80 2.88 -5.37
N ALA A 22 -15.11 3.28 -4.28
CA ALA A 22 -14.33 2.34 -3.46
C ALA A 22 -15.21 1.23 -2.90
N LYS A 23 -16.43 1.55 -2.42
CA LYS A 23 -17.41 0.55 -1.98
C LYS A 23 -17.80 -0.40 -3.11
N GLU A 24 -18.11 0.12 -4.30
CA GLU A 24 -18.47 -0.71 -5.46
C GLU A 24 -17.33 -1.66 -5.88
N LEU A 25 -16.09 -1.18 -5.88
CA LEU A 25 -14.91 -2.01 -6.17
C LEU A 25 -14.68 -3.06 -5.09
N PHE A 26 -14.90 -2.72 -3.82
CA PHE A 26 -14.84 -3.68 -2.72
C PHE A 26 -15.83 -4.83 -2.93
N GLU A 27 -17.10 -4.52 -3.20
CA GLU A 27 -18.16 -5.50 -3.46
C GLU A 27 -17.89 -6.37 -4.71
N LYS A 28 -17.17 -5.83 -5.69
CA LYS A 28 -16.69 -6.61 -6.84
C LYS A 28 -15.55 -7.53 -6.45
N ALA A 29 -14.58 -7.04 -5.65
CA ALA A 29 -13.40 -7.81 -5.23
C ALA A 29 -13.78 -9.01 -4.34
N VAL A 30 -14.76 -8.86 -3.46
CA VAL A 30 -15.29 -9.93 -2.59
C VAL A 30 -15.73 -11.15 -3.38
N LYS A 31 -16.22 -10.99 -4.62
CA LYS A 31 -16.67 -12.12 -5.46
C LYS A 31 -15.57 -13.12 -5.81
N ALA A 32 -14.33 -12.70 -5.70
CA ALA A 32 -13.19 -13.59 -5.86
C ALA A 32 -12.82 -14.34 -4.57
N GLU A 33 -13.57 -14.16 -3.48
CA GLU A 33 -13.33 -14.77 -2.16
C GLU A 33 -11.89 -14.57 -1.66
N PRO A 34 -11.41 -13.30 -1.56
CA PRO A 34 -10.06 -13.04 -1.07
C PRO A 34 -9.98 -13.12 0.45
N ASP A 35 -8.77 -13.36 0.97
CA ASP A 35 -8.44 -13.17 2.38
C ASP A 35 -8.20 -11.68 2.69
N THR A 36 -7.65 -10.93 1.73
CA THR A 36 -7.32 -9.51 1.89
C THR A 36 -7.60 -8.72 0.60
N ILE A 37 -8.26 -7.56 0.74
CA ILE A 37 -8.46 -6.59 -0.35
C ILE A 37 -7.59 -5.36 -0.11
N VAL A 38 -6.95 -4.85 -1.16
CA VAL A 38 -6.02 -3.72 -1.11
C VAL A 38 -6.48 -2.60 -2.04
N PHE A 39 -6.47 -1.36 -1.54
CA PHE A 39 -6.79 -0.14 -2.28
C PHE A 39 -5.55 0.73 -2.53
N PRO A 40 -5.57 1.68 -3.51
CA PRO A 40 -4.42 2.51 -3.83
C PRO A 40 -4.24 3.72 -2.90
N GLU A 41 -3.27 4.58 -3.20
CA GLU A 41 -2.92 5.78 -2.44
C GLU A 41 -3.90 6.93 -2.69
N THR A 42 -4.17 7.75 -1.64
CA THR A 42 -4.98 8.99 -1.63
C THR A 42 -6.31 8.90 -2.41
N TRP A 43 -6.91 7.70 -2.38
CA TRP A 43 -8.09 7.41 -3.18
C TRP A 43 -9.29 8.29 -2.82
N ASN A 44 -9.41 8.78 -1.58
CA ASN A 44 -10.53 9.62 -1.15
C ASN A 44 -10.56 10.98 -1.89
N THR A 45 -9.40 11.60 -2.10
CA THR A 45 -9.28 12.90 -2.77
C THR A 45 -8.87 12.79 -4.25
N GLY A 46 -8.49 11.59 -4.69
CA GLY A 46 -8.07 11.31 -6.07
C GLY A 46 -6.72 11.89 -6.45
N PHE A 47 -5.89 12.18 -5.55
CA PHE A 47 -4.60 12.85 -5.49
C PHE A 47 -4.64 13.95 -4.40
N PHE A 48 -3.80 15.01 -4.48
CA PHE A 48 -3.94 16.16 -3.57
C PHE A 48 -4.44 17.41 -4.32
N PRO A 49 -5.77 17.69 -4.24
CA PRO A 49 -6.36 18.89 -4.82
C PRO A 49 -5.76 20.14 -4.18
N ARG A 50 -5.00 20.92 -4.97
CA ARG A 50 -4.17 22.02 -4.45
C ARG A 50 -4.99 23.17 -3.85
N ASP A 51 -6.19 23.41 -4.40
CA ASP A 51 -6.99 24.59 -4.04
C ASP A 51 -7.82 24.37 -2.76
N ASN A 52 -8.15 23.13 -2.40
CA ASN A 52 -9.04 22.84 -1.27
C ASN A 52 -8.76 21.50 -0.58
N LEU A 53 -7.50 21.07 -0.51
CA LEU A 53 -7.19 19.77 0.09
C LEU A 53 -7.72 19.65 1.53
N TYR A 54 -7.54 20.67 2.35
CA TYR A 54 -7.96 20.64 3.76
C TYR A 54 -9.46 20.38 3.92
N GLY A 55 -10.31 21.00 3.09
CA GLY A 55 -11.77 20.83 3.14
C GLY A 55 -12.25 19.46 2.62
N LEU A 56 -11.39 18.71 1.94
CA LEU A 56 -11.70 17.41 1.34
C LEU A 56 -11.12 16.23 2.12
N CYS A 57 -10.24 16.49 3.10
CA CYS A 57 -9.64 15.45 3.91
C CYS A 57 -10.67 14.71 4.77
N ASP A 58 -10.41 13.43 5.01
CA ASP A 58 -11.06 12.72 6.11
C ASP A 58 -10.54 13.27 7.46
N ILE A 59 -11.35 13.27 8.49
CA ILE A 59 -10.96 13.76 9.82
C ILE A 59 -10.78 12.55 10.73
N ASP A 60 -9.54 12.36 11.23
CA ASP A 60 -9.15 11.20 12.05
C ASP A 60 -9.51 9.84 11.42
N GLY A 61 -9.62 9.82 10.06
CA GLY A 61 -10.01 8.65 9.29
C GLY A 61 -11.43 8.17 9.55
N LYS A 62 -12.31 9.02 10.06
CA LYS A 62 -13.65 8.62 10.52
C LYS A 62 -14.44 7.96 9.41
N ARG A 63 -14.59 8.62 8.27
CA ARG A 63 -15.36 8.10 7.13
C ARG A 63 -14.75 6.82 6.56
N THR A 64 -13.42 6.76 6.48
CA THR A 64 -12.66 5.59 6.02
C THR A 64 -12.87 4.41 6.98
N LYS A 65 -12.75 4.64 8.29
CA LYS A 65 -12.93 3.61 9.31
C LYS A 65 -14.36 3.08 9.34
N GLU A 66 -15.36 3.96 9.23
CA GLU A 66 -16.76 3.57 9.15
C GLU A 66 -17.03 2.70 7.92
N LEU A 67 -16.55 3.09 6.72
CA LEU A 67 -16.77 2.34 5.48
C LEU A 67 -16.06 0.98 5.52
N PHE A 68 -14.73 0.98 5.64
CA PHE A 68 -13.95 -0.25 5.48
C PHE A 68 -14.04 -1.18 6.68
N GLY A 69 -14.22 -0.66 7.90
CA GLY A 69 -14.52 -1.47 9.07
C GLY A 69 -15.85 -2.23 8.92
N ALA A 70 -16.90 -1.56 8.43
CA ALA A 70 -18.18 -2.19 8.19
C ALA A 70 -18.10 -3.24 7.06
N LEU A 71 -17.43 -2.94 5.94
CA LEU A 71 -17.27 -3.86 4.81
C LEU A 71 -16.42 -5.08 5.18
N ALA A 72 -15.27 -4.87 5.85
CA ALA A 72 -14.41 -5.95 6.32
C ALA A 72 -15.17 -6.93 7.21
N LYS A 73 -15.93 -6.40 8.19
CA LYS A 73 -16.77 -7.20 9.08
C LYS A 73 -17.89 -7.92 8.36
N LEU A 74 -18.59 -7.24 7.45
CA LEU A 74 -19.74 -7.79 6.72
C LEU A 74 -19.33 -8.99 5.87
N HIS A 75 -18.20 -8.90 5.20
CA HIS A 75 -17.72 -9.93 4.27
C HIS A 75 -16.68 -10.88 4.87
N GLY A 76 -16.25 -10.65 6.12
CA GLY A 76 -15.26 -11.49 6.79
C GLY A 76 -13.87 -11.47 6.11
N VAL A 77 -13.46 -10.30 5.54
CA VAL A 77 -12.23 -10.14 4.75
C VAL A 77 -11.35 -9.04 5.34
N ASN A 78 -10.02 -9.28 5.38
CA ASN A 78 -9.08 -8.23 5.79
C ASN A 78 -9.00 -7.13 4.72
N THR A 79 -8.68 -5.92 5.14
CA THR A 79 -8.60 -4.79 4.21
C THR A 79 -7.40 -3.91 4.49
N VAL A 80 -6.54 -3.72 3.50
CA VAL A 80 -5.60 -2.62 3.43
C VAL A 80 -6.31 -1.51 2.66
N ALA A 81 -6.85 -0.53 3.38
CA ALA A 81 -7.76 0.48 2.83
C ALA A 81 -7.07 1.54 1.96
N GLY A 82 -5.93 1.20 1.35
CA GLY A 82 -5.13 2.15 0.62
C GLY A 82 -4.59 3.25 1.51
N SER A 83 -4.51 4.48 1.01
CA SER A 83 -4.33 5.64 1.88
C SER A 83 -5.30 6.76 1.55
N VAL A 84 -5.46 7.66 2.50
CA VAL A 84 -6.38 8.81 2.41
C VAL A 84 -5.67 10.10 2.83
N SER A 85 -6.07 11.21 2.22
CA SER A 85 -5.77 12.54 2.75
C SER A 85 -6.56 12.71 4.04
N ASN A 86 -5.85 12.85 5.16
CA ASN A 86 -6.42 12.75 6.50
C ASN A 86 -5.94 13.88 7.41
N ILE A 87 -6.85 14.53 8.13
CA ILE A 87 -6.51 15.53 9.15
C ILE A 87 -6.39 14.85 10.50
N LYS A 88 -5.24 15.02 11.16
CA LYS A 88 -5.00 14.66 12.55
C LYS A 88 -4.40 15.83 13.30
N LYS A 89 -5.03 16.25 14.40
CA LYS A 89 -4.56 17.39 15.22
C LYS A 89 -4.31 18.66 14.41
N GLY A 90 -5.16 18.95 13.41
CA GLY A 90 -5.09 20.12 12.55
C GLY A 90 -4.04 20.08 11.44
N LYS A 91 -3.34 18.97 11.25
CA LYS A 91 -2.35 18.74 10.19
C LYS A 91 -2.81 17.65 9.24
N ILE A 92 -2.41 17.76 7.97
CA ILE A 92 -2.78 16.79 6.93
C ILE A 92 -1.70 15.74 6.82
N TYR A 93 -2.10 14.46 6.78
CA TYR A 93 -1.26 13.29 6.56
C TYR A 93 -1.80 12.44 5.41
N ASN A 94 -0.90 11.76 4.71
CA ASN A 94 -1.22 10.68 3.79
C ASN A 94 -1.23 9.39 4.63
N THR A 95 -2.43 8.94 5.03
CA THR A 95 -2.61 7.90 6.06
C THR A 95 -3.23 6.64 5.47
N SER A 96 -2.62 5.49 5.72
CA SER A 96 -3.18 4.16 5.46
C SER A 96 -3.81 3.58 6.72
N TYR A 97 -4.97 2.93 6.58
CA TYR A 97 -5.67 2.19 7.62
C TYR A 97 -5.80 0.73 7.23
N ILE A 98 -5.58 -0.15 8.19
CA ILE A 98 -5.64 -1.60 8.01
C ILE A 98 -6.71 -2.19 8.93
N PHE A 99 -7.60 -3.00 8.35
CA PHE A 99 -8.70 -3.65 9.08
C PHE A 99 -8.56 -5.16 9.00
N ASN A 100 -8.78 -5.84 10.14
CA ASN A 100 -8.92 -7.28 10.15
C ASN A 100 -10.34 -7.69 9.69
N ARG A 101 -10.54 -8.98 9.47
CA ARG A 101 -11.83 -9.56 9.02
C ARG A 101 -13.00 -9.37 10.01
N HIS A 102 -12.73 -8.88 11.24
CA HIS A 102 -13.74 -8.52 12.22
C HIS A 102 -14.13 -7.04 12.14
N GLY A 103 -13.51 -6.27 11.24
CA GLY A 103 -13.73 -4.84 11.03
C GLY A 103 -12.99 -3.94 12.02
N GLU A 104 -12.06 -4.49 12.79
CA GLU A 104 -11.23 -3.73 13.72
C GLU A 104 -10.06 -3.08 12.97
N CYS A 105 -9.82 -1.79 13.21
CA CYS A 105 -8.63 -1.10 12.69
C CYS A 105 -7.42 -1.55 13.51
N VAL A 106 -6.60 -2.44 12.92
CA VAL A 106 -5.46 -3.06 13.61
C VAL A 106 -4.14 -2.29 13.40
N ALA A 107 -4.07 -1.43 12.40
CA ALA A 107 -2.90 -0.60 12.16
C ALA A 107 -3.25 0.70 11.43
N GLU A 108 -2.38 1.68 11.63
CA GLU A 108 -2.39 2.99 10.96
C GLU A 108 -0.95 3.34 10.58
N TYR A 109 -0.76 3.90 9.37
CA TYR A 109 0.55 4.32 8.89
C TYR A 109 0.45 5.65 8.16
N ASP A 110 1.29 6.61 8.53
CA ASP A 110 1.46 7.87 7.83
C ASP A 110 2.71 7.80 6.95
N LYS A 111 2.59 8.20 5.70
CA LYS A 111 3.69 8.24 4.73
C LYS A 111 4.91 8.98 5.28
N THR A 112 6.05 8.31 5.31
CA THR A 112 7.27 8.86 5.92
C THR A 112 8.09 9.68 4.93
N HIS A 113 8.08 9.33 3.64
CA HIS A 113 8.79 10.05 2.60
C HIS A 113 7.83 10.73 1.63
N LEU A 114 7.71 12.05 1.74
CA LEU A 114 6.85 12.86 0.87
C LEU A 114 7.53 13.10 -0.47
N PHE A 115 6.75 13.05 -1.57
CA PHE A 115 7.27 13.18 -2.93
C PHE A 115 7.56 14.65 -3.29
N THR A 116 8.76 15.11 -2.94
CA THR A 116 9.20 16.49 -3.15
C THR A 116 9.17 16.97 -4.62
N PRO A 117 9.39 16.11 -5.66
CA PRO A 117 9.27 16.55 -7.04
C PRO A 117 7.90 17.06 -7.46
N MET A 118 6.84 16.77 -6.67
CA MET A 118 5.48 17.30 -6.87
C MET A 118 5.04 18.23 -5.73
N ASN A 119 5.96 18.63 -4.87
CA ASN A 119 5.75 19.51 -3.71
C ASN A 119 4.72 18.92 -2.72
N GLU A 120 4.70 17.59 -2.54
CA GLU A 120 3.81 16.93 -1.57
C GLU A 120 4.05 17.45 -0.14
N ASN A 121 5.28 17.83 0.18
CA ASN A 121 5.68 18.44 1.45
C ASN A 121 5.06 19.81 1.75
N ASP A 122 4.46 20.47 0.76
CA ASP A 122 3.75 21.74 0.98
C ASP A 122 2.32 21.50 1.49
N PHE A 123 1.83 20.25 1.39
CA PHE A 123 0.47 19.87 1.71
C PHE A 123 0.37 18.89 2.89
N TYR A 124 1.32 17.98 3.01
CA TYR A 124 1.27 16.89 3.99
C TYR A 124 2.42 16.97 4.99
N GLU A 125 2.15 16.52 6.20
CA GLU A 125 3.17 16.25 7.23
C GLU A 125 3.74 14.84 7.05
N LYS A 126 5.02 14.68 7.40
CA LYS A 126 5.72 13.38 7.38
C LYS A 126 5.26 12.49 8.54
N GLY A 127 5.04 11.21 8.28
CA GLY A 127 4.97 10.20 9.30
C GLY A 127 6.33 10.00 10.01
N SER A 128 6.29 9.44 11.21
CA SER A 128 7.48 9.24 12.05
C SER A 128 7.68 7.81 12.52
N CYS A 129 6.79 6.89 12.11
CA CYS A 129 6.80 5.51 12.60
C CYS A 129 6.86 4.51 11.44
N LEU A 130 7.53 3.39 11.69
CA LEU A 130 7.43 2.19 10.87
C LEU A 130 6.24 1.39 11.37
N THR A 131 5.44 0.81 10.46
CA THR A 131 4.24 0.06 10.84
C THR A 131 4.29 -1.36 10.30
N SER A 132 4.20 -2.32 11.21
CA SER A 132 3.94 -3.73 10.94
C SER A 132 2.70 -4.17 11.72
N PHE A 133 2.00 -5.17 11.21
CA PHE A 133 0.75 -5.68 11.77
C PHE A 133 0.55 -7.14 11.37
N GLU A 134 -0.37 -7.80 12.04
CA GLU A 134 -0.72 -9.20 11.75
C GLU A 134 -2.08 -9.29 11.08
N LEU A 135 -2.17 -10.07 10.00
CA LEU A 135 -3.42 -10.49 9.36
C LEU A 135 -3.39 -12.01 9.19
N ASP A 136 -4.36 -12.69 9.81
CA ASP A 136 -4.53 -14.16 9.74
C ASP A 136 -3.23 -14.94 10.04
N GLY A 137 -2.49 -14.51 11.06
CA GLY A 137 -1.22 -15.15 11.48
C GLY A 137 -0.02 -14.82 10.57
N LYS A 138 -0.16 -13.89 9.62
CA LYS A 138 0.94 -13.40 8.77
C LYS A 138 1.41 -12.04 9.22
N MET A 139 2.72 -11.89 9.41
CA MET A 139 3.32 -10.60 9.73
C MET A 139 3.47 -9.77 8.46
N CYS A 140 2.82 -8.62 8.45
CA CYS A 140 2.73 -7.71 7.31
C CYS A 140 3.35 -6.35 7.61
N GLY A 141 3.85 -5.69 6.57
CA GLY A 141 4.26 -4.29 6.61
C GLY A 141 3.48 -3.45 5.61
N ILE A 142 3.46 -2.14 5.80
CA ILE A 142 2.86 -1.16 4.91
C ILE A 142 3.82 -0.02 4.62
N ILE A 143 3.88 0.39 3.34
CA ILE A 143 4.54 1.61 2.88
C ILE A 143 3.68 2.28 1.81
N ILE A 144 3.89 3.60 1.62
CA ILE A 144 3.11 4.38 0.67
C ILE A 144 4.00 4.94 -0.44
N CYS A 145 3.79 4.49 -1.67
CA CYS A 145 4.28 5.05 -2.93
C CYS A 145 5.78 5.39 -2.91
N TYR A 146 6.14 6.65 -2.67
CA TYR A 146 7.52 7.14 -2.68
C TYR A 146 8.43 6.44 -1.67
N ASP A 147 7.87 5.93 -0.57
CA ASP A 147 8.59 5.13 0.43
C ASP A 147 9.31 3.93 -0.21
N LEU A 148 8.77 3.37 -1.30
CA LEU A 148 9.35 2.23 -2.02
C LEU A 148 10.77 2.52 -2.55
N ARG A 149 11.14 3.79 -2.76
CA ARG A 149 12.48 4.17 -3.22
C ARG A 149 13.56 4.06 -2.16
N PHE A 150 13.18 3.90 -0.91
CA PHE A 150 14.07 3.85 0.24
C PHE A 150 14.22 2.41 0.74
N PRO A 151 15.24 1.67 0.28
CA PRO A 151 15.45 0.27 0.66
C PRO A 151 15.65 0.11 2.17
N GLU A 152 16.21 1.10 2.83
CA GLU A 152 16.44 1.12 4.27
C GLU A 152 15.14 0.97 5.06
N LEU A 153 14.06 1.62 4.60
CA LEU A 153 12.73 1.55 5.24
C LEU A 153 12.22 0.11 5.25
N THR A 154 12.18 -0.51 4.06
CA THR A 154 11.70 -1.89 3.89
C THR A 154 12.60 -2.87 4.63
N ARG A 155 13.93 -2.74 4.48
CA ARG A 155 14.88 -3.61 5.17
C ARG A 155 14.75 -3.52 6.69
N THR A 156 14.58 -2.31 7.24
CA THR A 156 14.40 -2.11 8.67
C THR A 156 13.13 -2.78 9.18
N LEU A 157 12.00 -2.61 8.46
CA LEU A 157 10.74 -3.28 8.78
C LEU A 157 10.90 -4.79 8.81
N THR A 158 11.51 -5.36 7.77
CA THR A 158 11.64 -6.82 7.61
C THR A 158 12.61 -7.42 8.64
N VAL A 159 13.71 -6.75 8.92
CA VAL A 159 14.69 -7.23 9.94
C VAL A 159 14.07 -7.25 11.32
N LYS A 160 13.31 -6.21 11.67
CA LYS A 160 12.68 -6.10 13.01
C LYS A 160 11.55 -7.11 13.22
N ASN A 161 10.75 -7.38 12.17
CA ASN A 161 9.47 -8.06 12.32
C ASN A 161 9.34 -9.36 11.51
N ARG A 162 10.33 -9.72 10.69
CA ARG A 162 10.29 -10.92 9.82
C ARG A 162 9.01 -10.97 8.99
N LEU A 163 8.84 -9.98 8.10
CA LEU A 163 7.64 -9.85 7.31
C LEU A 163 7.43 -11.04 6.34
N ASP A 164 6.20 -11.55 6.30
CA ASP A 164 5.72 -12.44 5.25
C ASP A 164 5.31 -11.66 3.99
N CYS A 165 4.74 -10.44 4.21
CA CYS A 165 4.20 -9.60 3.15
C CYS A 165 4.51 -8.12 3.38
N LEU A 166 4.78 -7.40 2.28
CA LEU A 166 4.82 -5.93 2.25
C LEU A 166 3.71 -5.43 1.34
N PHE A 167 2.81 -4.62 1.88
CA PHE A 167 1.82 -3.87 1.10
C PHE A 167 2.40 -2.53 0.68
N VAL A 168 2.22 -2.19 -0.59
CA VAL A 168 2.63 -0.93 -1.21
C VAL A 168 1.40 -0.29 -1.82
N VAL A 169 0.83 0.69 -1.17
CA VAL A 169 -0.30 1.45 -1.73
C VAL A 169 0.24 2.67 -2.46
N SER A 170 -0.18 2.88 -3.70
CA SER A 170 0.55 3.78 -4.60
C SER A 170 -0.37 4.56 -5.52
N GLN A 171 0.14 5.73 -5.94
CA GLN A 171 -0.39 6.54 -7.03
C GLN A 171 0.79 6.96 -7.94
N TRP A 172 1.35 5.97 -8.61
CA TRP A 172 2.59 6.09 -9.36
C TRP A 172 2.35 6.52 -10.80
N PRO A 173 3.03 7.58 -11.28
CA PRO A 173 2.85 8.07 -12.65
C PRO A 173 3.33 7.08 -13.72
N ASP A 174 2.64 7.06 -14.87
CA ASP A 174 2.90 6.23 -16.06
C ASP A 174 4.36 6.31 -16.53
N LYS A 175 4.91 7.51 -16.59
CA LYS A 175 6.30 7.79 -17.03
C LYS A 175 7.37 7.08 -16.20
N ARG A 176 7.03 6.49 -15.07
CA ARG A 176 7.95 5.85 -14.14
C ARG A 176 7.56 4.42 -13.78
N ILE A 177 6.64 3.81 -14.54
CA ILE A 177 6.14 2.44 -14.25
C ILE A 177 7.28 1.41 -14.28
N SER A 178 8.22 1.50 -15.23
CA SER A 178 9.38 0.58 -15.26
C SER A 178 10.23 0.65 -13.98
N GLN A 179 10.26 1.81 -13.31
CA GLN A 179 10.94 1.94 -12.02
C GLN A 179 10.12 1.32 -10.90
N LEU A 180 8.78 1.45 -10.92
CA LEU A 180 7.88 0.80 -9.98
C LEU A 180 8.12 -0.72 -10.00
N ASP A 181 8.00 -1.35 -11.18
CA ASP A 181 8.18 -2.79 -11.36
C ASP A 181 9.54 -3.28 -10.88
N THR A 182 10.61 -2.55 -11.25
CA THR A 182 11.96 -2.87 -10.81
C THR A 182 12.11 -2.84 -9.29
N LEU A 183 11.56 -1.80 -8.65
CA LEU A 183 11.68 -1.64 -7.20
C LEU A 183 10.83 -2.67 -6.44
N LEU A 184 9.61 -2.96 -6.89
CA LEU A 184 8.75 -3.98 -6.27
C LEU A 184 9.43 -5.35 -6.30
N LYS A 185 9.94 -5.74 -7.47
CA LYS A 185 10.68 -6.99 -7.67
C LYS A 185 11.92 -7.07 -6.77
N ALA A 186 12.70 -5.99 -6.69
CA ALA A 186 13.87 -5.91 -5.83
C ALA A 186 13.49 -6.11 -4.35
N ARG A 187 12.45 -5.40 -3.86
CA ARG A 187 11.99 -5.53 -2.46
C ARG A 187 11.53 -6.94 -2.14
N ALA A 188 10.85 -7.62 -3.07
CA ALA A 188 10.43 -9.00 -2.88
C ALA A 188 11.63 -9.94 -2.75
N THR A 189 12.56 -9.88 -3.69
CA THR A 189 13.70 -10.79 -3.80
C THR A 189 14.69 -10.57 -2.64
N GLU A 190 15.10 -9.34 -2.38
CA GLU A 190 16.13 -9.02 -1.35
C GLU A 190 15.64 -9.23 0.08
N ASN A 191 14.32 -9.20 0.32
CA ASN A 191 13.73 -9.42 1.63
C ASN A 191 13.00 -10.77 1.76
N GLN A 192 13.00 -11.58 0.70
CA GLN A 192 12.44 -12.94 0.68
C GLN A 192 10.98 -12.99 1.16
N MET A 193 10.17 -12.00 0.76
CA MET A 193 8.77 -11.85 1.14
C MET A 193 7.89 -11.52 -0.06
N TYR A 194 6.57 -11.70 0.08
CA TYR A 194 5.63 -11.20 -0.92
C TYR A 194 5.60 -9.67 -0.91
N VAL A 195 5.54 -9.07 -2.10
CA VAL A 195 5.30 -7.63 -2.25
C VAL A 195 4.03 -7.42 -3.05
N ILE A 196 3.04 -6.80 -2.42
CA ILE A 196 1.71 -6.55 -2.96
C ILE A 196 1.56 -5.06 -3.23
N CYS A 197 1.50 -4.67 -4.48
CA CYS A 197 1.31 -3.28 -4.89
C CYS A 197 -0.08 -3.06 -5.44
N CYS A 198 -0.83 -2.15 -4.82
CA CYS A 198 -2.05 -1.60 -5.40
C CYS A 198 -1.78 -0.16 -5.84
N ASN A 199 -1.67 0.04 -7.15
CA ASN A 199 -1.48 1.34 -7.77
C ASN A 199 -2.80 1.88 -8.31
N SER A 200 -2.90 3.19 -8.46
CA SER A 200 -4.03 3.82 -9.14
C SER A 200 -3.85 3.89 -10.64
N CYS A 201 -4.93 4.11 -11.36
CA CYS A 201 -4.95 4.44 -12.78
C CYS A 201 -5.70 5.75 -13.04
N GLY A 202 -5.81 6.16 -14.30
CA GLY A 202 -6.52 7.38 -14.69
C GLY A 202 -5.66 8.63 -14.63
N LYS A 203 -6.26 9.79 -14.36
CA LYS A 203 -5.57 11.08 -14.50
C LYS A 203 -5.99 12.08 -13.43
N ALA A 204 -5.02 12.81 -12.90
CA ALA A 204 -5.25 14.04 -12.12
C ALA A 204 -4.36 15.17 -12.64
N TYR A 205 -4.95 16.33 -12.91
CA TYR A 205 -4.29 17.45 -13.60
C TYR A 205 -3.64 16.96 -14.92
N ASN A 206 -2.33 17.15 -15.06
CA ASN A 206 -1.53 16.71 -16.21
C ASN A 206 -0.79 15.39 -15.97
N THR A 207 -1.03 14.72 -14.84
CA THR A 207 -0.40 13.46 -14.48
C THR A 207 -1.32 12.31 -14.82
N VAL A 208 -0.84 11.36 -15.61
CA VAL A 208 -1.47 10.06 -15.84
C VAL A 208 -0.86 9.08 -14.85
N PHE A 209 -1.66 8.28 -14.19
CA PHE A 209 -1.24 7.20 -13.29
C PHE A 209 -1.27 5.87 -14.05
N GLY A 210 -0.20 5.12 -13.91
CA GLY A 210 0.11 4.06 -14.85
C GLY A 210 -0.61 2.74 -14.62
N GLY A 211 -1.41 2.58 -13.54
CA GLY A 211 -1.92 1.26 -13.20
C GLY A 211 -0.79 0.33 -12.78
N HIS A 212 -0.70 -0.86 -13.39
CA HIS A 212 0.35 -1.84 -13.12
C HIS A 212 0.40 -2.30 -11.65
N SER A 213 -0.77 -2.43 -11.01
CA SER A 213 -0.85 -3.13 -9.73
C SER A 213 -0.30 -4.53 -9.90
N ALA A 214 0.46 -5.03 -8.92
CA ALA A 214 1.15 -6.30 -9.06
C ALA A 214 1.34 -7.02 -7.74
N VAL A 215 1.43 -8.35 -7.79
CA VAL A 215 1.88 -9.18 -6.67
C VAL A 215 3.14 -9.92 -7.09
N TYR A 216 4.23 -9.67 -6.37
CA TYR A 216 5.51 -10.33 -6.59
C TYR A 216 5.75 -11.39 -5.51
N SER A 217 6.19 -12.58 -5.94
CA SER A 217 6.62 -13.65 -5.05
C SER A 217 7.99 -13.34 -4.42
N PRO A 218 8.39 -14.02 -3.35
CA PRO A 218 9.74 -13.93 -2.79
C PRO A 218 10.89 -14.27 -3.75
N LEU A 219 10.58 -14.91 -4.89
CA LEU A 219 11.52 -15.16 -5.99
C LEU A 219 11.61 -14.00 -6.97
N GLY A 220 10.81 -12.93 -6.79
CA GLY A 220 10.73 -11.81 -7.70
C GLY A 220 9.92 -12.08 -8.97
N GLU A 221 9.07 -13.10 -8.95
CA GLU A 221 8.16 -13.42 -10.05
C GLU A 221 6.84 -12.68 -9.87
N ALA A 222 6.34 -12.04 -10.94
CA ALA A 222 5.01 -11.46 -10.92
C ALA A 222 3.97 -12.59 -11.02
N ILE A 223 3.20 -12.81 -9.93
CA ILE A 223 2.15 -13.85 -9.88
C ILE A 223 0.76 -13.29 -10.20
N ALA A 224 0.59 -11.98 -10.13
CA ALA A 224 -0.54 -11.24 -10.70
C ALA A 224 -0.06 -9.86 -11.15
N PHE A 225 -0.66 -9.35 -12.23
CA PHE A 225 -0.26 -8.09 -12.83
C PHE A 225 -1.47 -7.44 -13.52
N ALA A 226 -1.71 -6.15 -13.25
CA ALA A 226 -2.75 -5.35 -13.88
C ALA A 226 -2.21 -4.57 -15.10
N GLY A 227 -3.10 -4.23 -16.03
CA GLY A 227 -2.81 -3.28 -17.09
C GLY A 227 -2.89 -1.82 -16.63
N GLU A 228 -3.16 -0.92 -17.57
CA GLU A 228 -3.20 0.52 -17.33
C GLU A 228 -4.58 1.03 -16.86
N ASN A 229 -5.63 0.23 -17.00
CA ASN A 229 -7.01 0.61 -16.73
C ASN A 229 -7.49 0.14 -15.36
N GLU A 230 -8.67 0.61 -14.95
CA GLU A 230 -9.33 0.14 -13.74
C GLU A 230 -9.66 -1.35 -13.84
N GLU A 231 -9.13 -2.12 -12.90
CA GLU A 231 -9.40 -3.55 -12.81
C GLU A 231 -9.11 -4.10 -11.41
N ILE A 232 -9.55 -5.32 -11.16
CA ILE A 232 -9.26 -6.06 -9.94
C ILE A 232 -8.43 -7.28 -10.32
N ILE A 233 -7.21 -7.36 -9.77
CA ILE A 233 -6.36 -8.53 -9.91
C ILE A 233 -6.40 -9.38 -8.66
N SER A 234 -6.18 -10.70 -8.81
CA SER A 234 -6.15 -11.64 -7.70
C SER A 234 -4.93 -12.55 -7.80
N ALA A 235 -4.30 -12.82 -6.66
CA ALA A 235 -3.17 -13.74 -6.54
C ALA A 235 -3.32 -14.66 -5.34
N GLU A 236 -2.85 -15.89 -5.48
CA GLU A 236 -2.68 -16.83 -4.37
C GLU A 236 -1.21 -16.85 -3.95
N CYS A 237 -0.94 -16.50 -2.68
CA CYS A 237 0.38 -16.50 -2.09
C CYS A 237 0.63 -17.84 -1.37
N ASP A 238 1.62 -18.62 -1.83
CA ASP A 238 2.06 -19.87 -1.19
C ASP A 238 2.74 -19.56 0.16
N GLU A 239 2.20 -20.09 1.24
CA GLU A 239 2.66 -19.84 2.60
C GLU A 239 4.04 -20.42 2.92
N GLY A 240 4.47 -21.44 2.18
CA GLY A 240 5.73 -22.15 2.41
C GLY A 240 6.95 -21.58 1.68
N ILE A 241 6.77 -20.69 0.70
CA ILE A 241 7.85 -20.31 -0.23
C ILE A 241 8.98 -19.52 0.47
N SER A 242 8.66 -18.59 1.33
CA SER A 242 9.68 -17.78 2.06
C SER A 242 10.56 -18.67 2.94
N ALA A 243 9.95 -19.66 3.62
CA ALA A 243 10.70 -20.60 4.44
C ALA A 243 11.60 -21.53 3.59
N ARG A 244 11.12 -21.99 2.42
CA ARG A 244 11.94 -22.80 1.49
C ARG A 244 13.15 -22.01 1.00
N ILE A 245 12.97 -20.77 0.58
CA ILE A 245 14.06 -19.90 0.11
C ILE A 245 15.05 -19.64 1.25
N ALA A 246 14.57 -19.32 2.47
CA ALA A 246 15.44 -19.06 3.62
C ALA A 246 16.28 -20.30 4.02
N ASN A 247 15.84 -21.52 3.75
CA ASN A 247 16.62 -22.74 3.98
C ASN A 247 17.76 -22.91 2.96
N GLU A 248 17.57 -22.41 1.73
CA GLU A 248 18.59 -22.50 0.67
C GLU A 248 19.57 -21.31 0.75
N ILE A 249 19.04 -20.09 0.83
CA ILE A 249 19.80 -18.84 0.86
C ILE A 249 19.25 -17.95 1.98
N ASN A 250 19.91 -17.95 3.14
CA ASN A 250 19.46 -17.18 4.30
C ASN A 250 20.14 -15.81 4.33
N VAL A 251 19.62 -14.86 3.55
CA VAL A 251 20.18 -13.50 3.48
C VAL A 251 20.14 -12.76 4.83
N PHE A 252 19.20 -13.09 5.71
CA PHE A 252 19.10 -12.42 7.04
C PHE A 252 20.14 -12.93 8.03
N ARG A 253 20.47 -14.24 8.01
CA ARG A 253 21.52 -14.82 8.84
C ARG A 253 22.91 -14.33 8.41
N ASP A 254 23.10 -14.18 7.09
CA ASP A 254 24.41 -13.91 6.49
C ASP A 254 24.72 -12.39 6.44
N ARG A 255 23.88 -11.54 7.04
CA ARG A 255 24.09 -10.09 7.13
C ARG A 255 25.32 -9.76 7.99
N ARG A 256 26.04 -8.73 7.57
CA ARG A 256 27.19 -8.16 8.27
C ARG A 256 26.78 -6.83 8.92
N GLU A 257 25.97 -6.90 9.98
CA GLU A 257 25.32 -5.73 10.60
C GLU A 257 26.30 -4.65 11.05
N GLU A 258 27.51 -5.05 11.44
CA GLU A 258 28.59 -4.15 11.82
C GLU A 258 29.13 -3.24 10.69
N LEU A 259 28.74 -3.54 9.42
CA LEU A 259 29.13 -2.75 8.24
C LEU A 259 28.01 -1.82 7.76
N TYR A 260 26.80 -1.90 8.33
CA TYR A 260 25.62 -1.22 7.81
C TYR A 260 25.30 0.06 8.59
N ASP A 261 26.21 1.03 8.56
CA ASP A 261 25.92 2.41 8.98
C ASP A 261 25.75 3.28 7.74
N VAL A 262 24.49 3.58 7.40
CA VAL A 262 24.11 4.37 6.22
C VAL A 262 23.73 5.81 6.56
N LYS A 263 24.08 6.29 7.77
CA LYS A 263 23.88 7.70 8.12
C LYS A 263 24.88 8.56 7.33
N SER A 264 24.33 9.57 6.63
CA SER A 264 25.19 10.62 6.05
C SER A 264 25.90 11.39 7.15
N ASN A 265 27.20 11.60 6.98
CA ASN A 265 28.01 12.43 7.85
C ASN A 265 27.56 13.89 7.80
#